data_767eb80d267620dafa9d508a4d70536f
#
_entry.id   767eb80d267620dafa9d508a4d70536f
#
_cell.length_a   1.000
_cell.length_b   1.000
_cell.length_c   1.000
_cell.angle_alpha   90.00
_cell.angle_beta   90.00
_cell.angle_gamma   90.00
#
_symmetry.space_group_name_H-M   'P 1'
#
loop_
_entity.id
_entity.type
_entity.pdbx_description
1 polymer ?
#
loop_
_entity_poly.entity_id
_entity_poly.type
_entity_poly.pdbx_seq_one_letter_code
_entity_poly.pdbx_strand_id
1 'polypeptide(L)'
;CIRDRALYDGGVRFMEVTFDATGKIADSETGAMITAVVKELDGKMKVGAGTVMNVAQVEITKASGGEFVISPDVNGEVIKRTTELGMVSIPGAMTPTEAVTAHDFGADFVKIFPAGNLGSAYIKAIRAPLSDIRLMAVGGISESNIAEFLAAGCVGAGIGGNLVSKKAIEAGDYASLTETAKKTIAATRM
;
A
#
# COMPACT_ATOMS: atom_id res chain seq x y z
N CYS A 1 0.81 -2.34 -17.29
CA CYS A 1 1.34 -1.45 -18.29
C CYS A 1 0.46 -0.27 -18.66
N ILE A 2 -0.61 -0.38 -19.49
CA ILE A 2 -1.43 0.82 -19.83
C ILE A 2 -2.12 1.38 -18.57
N ARG A 3 -2.71 0.53 -17.75
CA ARG A 3 -3.28 0.89 -16.44
C ARG A 3 -2.27 1.65 -15.57
N ASP A 4 -1.05 1.16 -15.50
CA ASP A 4 -0.01 1.67 -14.61
C ASP A 4 0.47 3.07 -15.08
N ARG A 5 0.57 3.28 -16.40
CA ARG A 5 0.80 4.60 -17.00
C ARG A 5 -0.34 5.56 -16.70
N ALA A 6 -1.61 5.12 -16.82
CA ALA A 6 -2.76 5.97 -16.51
C ALA A 6 -2.73 6.46 -15.05
N LEU A 7 -2.32 5.61 -14.10
CA LEU A 7 -2.14 6.00 -12.71
C LEU A 7 -0.97 6.97 -12.52
N TYR A 8 0.16 6.73 -13.19
CA TYR A 8 1.30 7.65 -13.19
C TYR A 8 0.94 9.03 -13.72
N ASP A 9 0.23 9.09 -14.85
CA ASP A 9 -0.25 10.35 -15.47
C ASP A 9 -1.24 11.08 -14.56
N GLY A 10 -1.96 10.33 -13.72
CA GLY A 10 -2.83 10.86 -12.67
C GLY A 10 -2.10 11.35 -11.42
N GLY A 11 -0.77 11.19 -11.33
CA GLY A 11 0.04 11.66 -10.21
C GLY A 11 0.42 10.61 -9.17
N VAL A 12 -0.01 9.35 -9.33
CA VAL A 12 0.41 8.24 -8.45
C VAL A 12 1.90 7.96 -8.63
N ARG A 13 2.60 7.69 -7.53
CA ARG A 13 4.06 7.44 -7.53
C ARG A 13 4.45 6.14 -6.83
N PHE A 14 3.51 5.48 -6.17
CA PHE A 14 3.71 4.20 -5.48
C PHE A 14 2.68 3.20 -5.97
N MET A 15 3.09 1.99 -6.26
CA MET A 15 2.23 0.91 -6.71
C MET A 15 2.62 -0.41 -6.05
N GLU A 16 1.63 -1.14 -5.57
CA GLU A 16 1.85 -2.52 -5.11
C GLU A 16 1.27 -3.54 -6.08
N VAL A 17 1.96 -4.67 -6.21
CA VAL A 17 1.44 -5.90 -6.82
C VAL A 17 1.13 -6.87 -5.69
N THR A 18 -0.11 -7.32 -5.61
CA THR A 18 -0.60 -8.09 -4.46
C THR A 18 -0.38 -9.59 -4.67
N PHE A 19 0.24 -10.26 -3.69
CA PHE A 19 0.27 -11.72 -3.65
C PHE A 19 -1.13 -12.29 -3.48
N ASP A 20 -1.40 -13.41 -4.14
CA ASP A 20 -2.71 -14.05 -4.09
C ASP A 20 -2.87 -14.93 -2.84
N ALA A 21 -3.63 -14.44 -1.86
CA ALA A 21 -3.94 -15.19 -0.65
C ALA A 21 -4.84 -16.43 -0.88
N THR A 22 -5.41 -16.59 -2.07
CA THR A 22 -6.27 -17.75 -2.41
C THR A 22 -5.47 -18.94 -2.93
N GLY A 23 -4.19 -18.75 -3.26
CA GLY A 23 -3.30 -19.77 -3.80
C GLY A 23 -3.56 -20.14 -5.26
N LYS A 24 -4.39 -19.38 -5.97
CA LYS A 24 -4.67 -19.61 -7.41
C LYS A 24 -3.55 -19.10 -8.32
N ILE A 25 -2.81 -18.10 -7.87
CA ILE A 25 -1.66 -17.53 -8.55
C ILE A 25 -0.42 -17.90 -7.75
N ALA A 26 0.57 -18.51 -8.38
CA ALA A 26 1.81 -18.87 -7.70
C ALA A 26 2.61 -17.61 -7.33
N ASP A 27 3.34 -17.64 -6.21
CA ASP A 27 4.18 -16.53 -5.76
C ASP A 27 5.22 -16.12 -6.82
N SER A 28 5.74 -17.08 -7.58
CA SER A 28 6.65 -16.84 -8.72
C SER A 28 6.01 -16.02 -9.84
N GLU A 29 4.72 -16.19 -10.08
CA GLU A 29 3.99 -15.41 -11.08
C GLU A 29 3.79 -13.98 -10.60
N THR A 30 3.51 -13.79 -9.30
CA THR A 30 3.47 -12.45 -8.69
C THR A 30 4.83 -11.76 -8.79
N GLY A 31 5.93 -12.48 -8.54
CA GLY A 31 7.29 -11.98 -8.75
C GLY A 31 7.53 -11.55 -10.21
N ALA A 32 7.10 -12.35 -11.19
CA ALA A 32 7.20 -12.00 -12.60
C ALA A 32 6.38 -10.73 -12.94
N MET A 33 5.19 -10.56 -12.34
CA MET A 33 4.38 -9.34 -12.49
C MET A 33 5.09 -8.12 -11.90
N ILE A 34 5.69 -8.22 -10.71
CA ILE A 34 6.49 -7.14 -10.10
C ILE A 34 7.63 -6.73 -11.04
N THR A 35 8.40 -7.72 -11.53
CA THR A 35 9.52 -7.47 -12.47
C THR A 35 9.04 -6.75 -13.74
N ALA A 36 7.92 -7.17 -14.32
CA ALA A 36 7.35 -6.54 -15.50
C ALA A 36 6.93 -5.09 -15.25
N VAL A 37 6.31 -4.80 -14.10
CA VAL A 37 5.89 -3.45 -13.71
C VAL A 37 7.11 -2.56 -13.43
N VAL A 38 8.10 -3.05 -12.69
CA VAL A 38 9.36 -2.32 -12.43
C VAL A 38 10.02 -1.91 -13.74
N LYS A 39 10.16 -2.85 -14.68
CA LYS A 39 10.75 -2.60 -15.99
C LYS A 39 9.95 -1.59 -16.82
N GLU A 40 8.64 -1.72 -16.84
CA GLU A 40 7.76 -0.82 -17.62
C GLU A 40 7.78 0.62 -17.08
N LEU A 41 7.83 0.78 -15.77
CA LEU A 41 7.78 2.09 -15.13
C LEU A 41 9.16 2.78 -15.08
N ASP A 42 10.24 2.05 -15.26
CA ASP A 42 11.62 2.57 -15.43
C ASP A 42 11.96 3.68 -14.42
N GLY A 43 11.77 3.39 -13.13
CA GLY A 43 12.05 4.32 -12.03
C GLY A 43 11.03 5.47 -11.85
N LYS A 44 10.02 5.59 -12.69
CA LYS A 44 9.00 6.66 -12.60
C LYS A 44 8.06 6.48 -11.41
N MET A 45 7.86 5.24 -10.97
CA MET A 45 7.09 4.89 -9.77
C MET A 45 7.89 3.90 -8.92
N LYS A 46 7.69 3.98 -7.62
CA LYS A 46 8.15 2.97 -6.68
C LYS A 46 7.20 1.78 -6.71
N VAL A 47 7.73 0.59 -6.89
CA VAL A 47 6.93 -0.65 -6.96
C VAL A 47 7.24 -1.51 -5.76
N GLY A 48 6.21 -2.08 -5.16
CA GLY A 48 6.33 -3.01 -4.05
C GLY A 48 5.34 -4.15 -4.12
N ALA A 49 5.28 -4.93 -3.08
CA ALA A 49 4.34 -6.03 -2.95
C ALA A 49 3.31 -5.79 -1.84
N GLY A 50 2.07 -6.21 -2.08
CA GLY A 50 0.99 -6.26 -1.09
C GLY A 50 0.64 -7.68 -0.69
N THR A 51 -0.03 -7.83 0.45
CA THR A 51 -0.45 -9.12 1.03
C THR A 51 0.72 -10.09 1.22
N VAL A 52 1.85 -9.56 1.64
CA VAL A 52 3.03 -10.37 1.96
C VAL A 52 2.85 -10.99 3.34
N MET A 53 2.81 -12.32 3.40
CA MET A 53 2.46 -13.10 4.60
C MET A 53 3.65 -13.91 5.16
N ASN A 54 4.75 -14.04 4.41
CA ASN A 54 5.89 -14.85 4.81
C ASN A 54 7.21 -14.32 4.20
N VAL A 55 8.32 -14.82 4.75
CA VAL A 55 9.67 -14.41 4.34
C VAL A 55 9.98 -14.77 2.89
N ALA A 56 9.48 -15.89 2.36
CA ALA A 56 9.72 -16.28 0.98
C ALA A 56 9.14 -15.23 -0.01
N GLN A 57 7.98 -14.66 0.28
CA GLN A 57 7.37 -13.59 -0.51
C GLN A 57 8.18 -12.28 -0.41
N VAL A 58 8.81 -12.01 0.73
CA VAL A 58 9.77 -10.87 0.88
C VAL A 58 10.96 -11.05 -0.06
N GLU A 59 11.56 -12.25 -0.09
CA GLU A 59 12.68 -12.58 -0.97
C GLU A 59 12.31 -12.44 -2.45
N ILE A 60 11.15 -12.96 -2.83
CA ILE A 60 10.62 -12.83 -4.20
C ILE A 60 10.43 -11.35 -4.56
N THR A 61 9.87 -10.57 -3.65
CA THR A 61 9.67 -9.12 -3.86
C THR A 61 11.00 -8.43 -4.13
N LYS A 62 12.03 -8.69 -3.31
CA LYS A 62 13.37 -8.11 -3.48
C LYS A 62 14.03 -8.54 -4.79
N ALA A 63 14.02 -9.84 -5.08
CA ALA A 63 14.59 -10.40 -6.31
C ALA A 63 13.92 -9.85 -7.58
N SER A 64 12.64 -9.47 -7.49
CA SER A 64 11.85 -8.89 -8.58
C SER A 64 12.01 -7.37 -8.73
N GLY A 65 12.87 -6.73 -7.91
CA GLY A 65 13.12 -5.29 -7.95
C GLY A 65 12.11 -4.45 -7.15
N GLY A 66 11.33 -5.08 -6.25
CA GLY A 66 10.43 -4.36 -5.34
C GLY A 66 11.21 -3.55 -4.31
N GLU A 67 10.64 -2.41 -3.92
CA GLU A 67 11.26 -1.45 -3.01
C GLU A 67 10.54 -1.34 -1.66
N PHE A 68 9.32 -1.89 -1.54
CA PHE A 68 8.56 -1.91 -0.30
C PHE A 68 7.66 -3.15 -0.19
N VAL A 69 7.28 -3.47 1.04
CA VAL A 69 6.43 -4.62 1.40
C VAL A 69 5.27 -4.13 2.24
N ILE A 70 4.05 -4.49 1.85
CA ILE A 70 2.82 -4.25 2.62
C ILE A 70 2.23 -5.59 3.05
N SER A 71 2.01 -5.76 4.35
CA SER A 71 1.38 -6.95 4.93
C SER A 71 -0.01 -6.62 5.47
N PRO A 72 -0.93 -7.59 5.56
CA PRO A 72 -2.23 -7.37 6.20
C PRO A 72 -2.18 -7.45 7.73
N ASP A 73 -1.10 -7.99 8.29
CA ASP A 73 -0.90 -8.31 9.70
C ASP A 73 0.47 -7.86 10.22
N VAL A 74 0.72 -8.12 11.51
CA VAL A 74 2.02 -7.90 12.15
C VAL A 74 2.76 -9.23 12.23
N ASN A 75 3.69 -9.44 11.32
CA ASN A 75 4.60 -10.58 11.33
C ASN A 75 6.04 -10.08 11.51
N GLY A 76 6.62 -10.32 12.69
CA GLY A 76 7.97 -9.83 13.03
C GLY A 76 9.07 -10.36 12.11
N GLU A 77 8.96 -11.59 11.58
CA GLU A 77 9.94 -12.14 10.64
C GLU A 77 9.87 -11.44 9.28
N VAL A 78 8.65 -11.17 8.79
CA VAL A 78 8.42 -10.41 7.55
C VAL A 78 8.97 -8.99 7.69
N ILE A 79 8.67 -8.30 8.80
CA ILE A 79 9.13 -6.93 9.06
C ILE A 79 10.66 -6.88 9.07
N LYS A 80 11.31 -7.71 9.90
CA LYS A 80 12.76 -7.77 10.02
C LYS A 80 13.44 -8.09 8.70
N ARG A 81 12.94 -9.11 7.99
CA ARG A 81 13.54 -9.49 6.72
C ARG A 81 13.40 -8.40 5.66
N THR A 82 12.28 -7.70 5.63
CA THR A 82 12.06 -6.57 4.72
C THR A 82 13.09 -5.47 4.95
N THR A 83 13.31 -5.06 6.21
CA THR A 83 14.26 -4.00 6.56
C THR A 83 15.71 -4.44 6.38
N GLU A 84 16.06 -5.69 6.67
CA GLU A 84 17.41 -6.28 6.40
C GLU A 84 17.77 -6.20 4.91
N LEU A 85 16.79 -6.40 4.03
CA LEU A 85 17.00 -6.29 2.58
C LEU A 85 16.95 -4.85 2.06
N GLY A 86 16.83 -3.85 2.95
CA GLY A 86 16.77 -2.43 2.58
C GLY A 86 15.49 -2.02 1.86
N MET A 87 14.39 -2.73 2.10
CA MET A 87 13.06 -2.35 1.61
C MET A 87 12.26 -1.68 2.72
N VAL A 88 11.30 -0.84 2.33
CA VAL A 88 10.38 -0.20 3.27
C VAL A 88 9.33 -1.20 3.76
N SER A 89 9.16 -1.32 5.08
CA SER A 89 8.20 -2.22 5.71
C SER A 89 6.94 -1.50 6.17
N ILE A 90 5.77 -1.99 5.72
CA ILE A 90 4.44 -1.40 5.97
C ILE A 90 3.48 -2.52 6.45
N PRO A 91 3.65 -3.07 7.66
CA PRO A 91 2.75 -4.08 8.22
C PRO A 91 1.38 -3.50 8.55
N GLY A 92 0.37 -4.36 8.56
CA GLY A 92 -1.00 -4.02 8.91
C GLY A 92 -1.28 -4.22 10.40
N ALA A 93 -1.97 -3.26 10.99
CA ALA A 93 -2.45 -3.29 12.38
C ALA A 93 -3.88 -2.76 12.44
N MET A 94 -4.62 -3.23 13.43
CA MET A 94 -5.95 -2.71 13.73
C MET A 94 -6.01 -2.04 15.11
N THR A 95 -5.14 -2.45 16.04
CA THR A 95 -5.12 -2.00 17.44
C THR A 95 -3.83 -1.23 17.77
N PRO A 96 -3.84 -0.40 18.84
CA PRO A 96 -2.63 0.26 19.33
C PRO A 96 -1.50 -0.72 19.68
N THR A 97 -1.83 -1.89 20.28
CA THR A 97 -0.84 -2.91 20.62
C THR A 97 -0.14 -3.45 19.38
N GLU A 98 -0.89 -3.77 18.33
CA GLU A 98 -0.32 -4.22 17.06
C GLU A 98 0.54 -3.13 16.41
N ALA A 99 0.11 -1.87 16.47
CA ALA A 99 0.87 -0.75 15.91
C ALA A 99 2.23 -0.57 16.63
N VAL A 100 2.25 -0.65 17.95
CA VAL A 100 3.48 -0.61 18.76
C VAL A 100 4.36 -1.83 18.44
N THR A 101 3.78 -3.04 18.43
CA THR A 101 4.51 -4.26 18.11
C THR A 101 5.17 -4.20 16.74
N ALA A 102 4.46 -3.70 15.72
CA ALA A 102 5.01 -3.52 14.38
C ALA A 102 6.19 -2.52 14.39
N HIS A 103 6.04 -1.41 15.08
CA HIS A 103 7.09 -0.40 15.24
C HIS A 103 8.34 -0.97 15.92
N ASP A 104 8.16 -1.73 17.02
CA ASP A 104 9.26 -2.36 17.77
C ASP A 104 10.03 -3.40 16.95
N PHE A 105 9.37 -4.05 15.98
CA PHE A 105 10.04 -4.91 15.01
C PHE A 105 10.79 -4.15 13.91
N GLY A 106 10.67 -2.81 13.84
CA GLY A 106 11.37 -1.95 12.89
C GLY A 106 10.57 -1.56 11.65
N ALA A 107 9.23 -1.57 11.73
CA ALA A 107 8.40 -1.09 10.63
C ALA A 107 8.62 0.40 10.34
N ASP A 108 8.75 0.76 9.07
CA ASP A 108 8.90 2.17 8.65
C ASP A 108 7.59 2.94 8.73
N PHE A 109 6.49 2.29 8.43
CA PHE A 109 5.11 2.77 8.54
C PHE A 109 4.24 1.66 9.08
N VAL A 110 3.10 2.02 9.67
CA VAL A 110 2.08 1.06 10.10
C VAL A 110 0.78 1.35 9.36
N LYS A 111 0.31 0.39 8.61
CA LYS A 111 -0.97 0.42 7.90
C LYS A 111 -2.09 0.13 8.90
N ILE A 112 -2.98 1.07 9.15
CA ILE A 112 -4.23 0.79 9.86
C ILE A 112 -5.24 0.21 8.87
N PHE A 113 -5.70 -1.01 9.15
CA PHE A 113 -6.58 -1.77 8.25
C PHE A 113 -7.65 -2.56 9.03
N PRO A 114 -8.92 -2.48 8.61
CA PRO A 114 -9.51 -1.66 7.54
C PRO A 114 -9.89 -0.24 8.05
N ALA A 115 -9.16 0.80 7.65
CA ALA A 115 -9.30 2.15 8.20
C ALA A 115 -10.68 2.77 7.96
N GLY A 116 -11.27 2.57 6.78
CA GLY A 116 -12.59 3.10 6.44
C GLY A 116 -13.70 2.61 7.37
N ASN A 117 -13.59 1.38 7.89
CA ASN A 117 -14.54 0.83 8.87
C ASN A 117 -14.34 1.43 10.27
N LEU A 118 -13.09 1.77 10.63
CA LEU A 118 -12.74 2.33 11.93
C LEU A 118 -13.02 3.83 12.02
N GLY A 119 -12.89 4.53 10.89
CA GLY A 119 -13.11 5.97 10.77
C GLY A 119 -11.91 6.83 11.19
N SER A 120 -11.91 8.09 10.75
CA SER A 120 -10.86 9.07 11.02
C SER A 120 -10.74 9.41 12.52
N ALA A 121 -11.85 9.37 13.26
CA ALA A 121 -11.85 9.58 14.71
C ALA A 121 -11.01 8.53 15.47
N TYR A 122 -11.05 7.27 15.01
CA TYR A 122 -10.21 6.20 15.56
C TYR A 122 -8.72 6.49 15.35
N ILE A 123 -8.35 6.90 14.13
CA ILE A 123 -6.96 7.28 13.81
C ILE A 123 -6.49 8.40 14.73
N LYS A 124 -7.30 9.44 14.90
CA LYS A 124 -6.99 10.57 15.78
C LYS A 124 -6.77 10.13 17.23
N ALA A 125 -7.60 9.20 17.71
CA ALA A 125 -7.50 8.67 19.08
C ALA A 125 -6.21 7.89 19.31
N ILE A 126 -5.84 6.96 18.40
CA ILE A 126 -4.60 6.18 18.57
C ILE A 126 -3.34 7.00 18.27
N ARG A 127 -3.43 8.01 17.40
CA ARG A 127 -2.31 8.88 17.05
C ARG A 127 -1.86 9.75 18.23
N ALA A 128 -2.76 10.10 19.13
CA ALA A 128 -2.46 10.97 20.27
C ALA A 128 -1.37 10.38 21.19
N PRO A 129 -1.46 9.13 21.68
CA PRO A 129 -0.41 8.48 22.45
C PRO A 129 0.74 7.90 21.62
N LEU A 130 0.54 7.65 20.32
CA LEU A 130 1.52 6.99 19.43
C LEU A 130 2.07 8.00 18.40
N SER A 131 2.55 9.15 18.88
CA SER A 131 2.99 10.27 18.04
C SER A 131 4.18 9.94 17.14
N ASP A 132 5.00 8.98 17.51
CA ASP A 132 6.23 8.62 16.77
C ASP A 132 5.99 7.57 15.69
N ILE A 133 4.83 6.89 15.73
CA ILE A 133 4.49 5.86 14.73
C ILE A 133 3.82 6.52 13.51
N ARG A 134 4.41 6.32 12.34
CA ARG A 134 3.87 6.83 11.06
C ARG A 134 2.73 5.93 10.58
N LEU A 135 1.48 6.39 10.76
CA LEU A 135 0.29 5.64 10.39
C LEU A 135 -0.13 5.91 8.92
N MET A 136 -0.56 4.88 8.21
CA MET A 136 -1.17 4.96 6.89
C MET A 136 -2.60 4.41 6.95
N ALA A 137 -3.55 5.07 6.29
CA ALA A 137 -4.93 4.60 6.20
C ALA A 137 -5.11 3.68 4.99
N VAL A 138 -5.56 2.46 5.21
CA VAL A 138 -5.78 1.47 4.13
C VAL A 138 -7.12 0.74 4.34
N GLY A 139 -7.82 0.47 3.22
CA GLY A 139 -9.13 -0.19 3.23
C GLY A 139 -10.29 0.79 3.39
N GLY A 140 -11.13 0.88 2.36
CA GLY A 140 -12.26 1.80 2.33
C GLY A 140 -11.91 3.28 2.09
N ILE A 141 -10.67 3.56 1.67
CA ILE A 141 -10.23 4.91 1.35
C ILE A 141 -10.53 5.25 -0.11
N SER A 142 -10.91 6.51 -0.34
CA SER A 142 -11.24 7.06 -1.65
C SER A 142 -10.93 8.56 -1.70
N GLU A 143 -11.13 9.17 -2.85
CA GLU A 143 -11.03 10.62 -3.04
C GLU A 143 -11.93 11.44 -2.11
N SER A 144 -13.07 10.86 -1.69
CA SER A 144 -14.06 11.55 -0.86
C SER A 144 -13.72 11.60 0.64
N ASN A 145 -12.84 10.71 1.12
CA ASN A 145 -12.53 10.63 2.56
C ASN A 145 -11.04 10.69 2.90
N ILE A 146 -10.14 10.60 1.93
CA ILE A 146 -8.68 10.59 2.19
C ILE A 146 -8.22 11.81 3.01
N ALA A 147 -8.78 12.99 2.74
CA ALA A 147 -8.45 14.22 3.44
C ALA A 147 -8.72 14.13 4.96
N GLU A 148 -9.82 13.48 5.36
CA GLU A 148 -10.16 13.29 6.77
C GLU A 148 -9.12 12.43 7.50
N PHE A 149 -8.62 11.37 6.84
CA PHE A 149 -7.60 10.49 7.41
C PHE A 149 -6.24 11.17 7.53
N LEU A 150 -5.88 11.99 6.55
CA LEU A 150 -4.66 12.80 6.61
C LEU A 150 -4.75 13.86 7.72
N ALA A 151 -5.90 14.56 7.84
CA ALA A 151 -6.15 15.51 8.92
C ALA A 151 -6.17 14.84 10.30
N ALA A 152 -6.55 13.57 10.40
CA ALA A 152 -6.49 12.76 11.61
C ALA A 152 -5.07 12.33 12.01
N GLY A 153 -4.07 12.56 11.15
CA GLY A 153 -2.66 12.30 11.41
C GLY A 153 -2.04 11.11 10.67
N CYS A 154 -2.74 10.53 9.68
CA CYS A 154 -2.10 9.62 8.75
C CYS A 154 -1.10 10.37 7.86
N VAL A 155 0.04 9.75 7.57
CA VAL A 155 1.07 10.30 6.67
C VAL A 155 0.86 9.88 5.21
N GLY A 156 -0.10 9.00 4.95
CA GLY A 156 -0.44 8.51 3.62
C GLY A 156 -1.63 7.56 3.64
N ALA A 157 -2.01 7.08 2.46
CA ALA A 157 -3.09 6.12 2.30
C ALA A 157 -2.79 5.08 1.21
N GLY A 158 -3.33 3.87 1.39
CA GLY A 158 -3.38 2.84 0.36
C GLY A 158 -4.79 2.68 -0.19
N ILE A 159 -4.94 2.77 -1.51
CA ILE A 159 -6.23 2.74 -2.19
C ILE A 159 -6.23 1.63 -3.24
N GLY A 160 -7.14 0.70 -3.11
CA GLY A 160 -7.33 -0.40 -4.05
C GLY A 160 -8.45 -0.12 -5.07
N GLY A 161 -9.54 -0.86 -5.01
CA GLY A 161 -10.62 -0.83 -5.99
C GLY A 161 -11.28 0.54 -6.24
N ASN A 162 -11.22 1.45 -5.26
CA ASN A 162 -11.73 2.82 -5.43
C ASN A 162 -10.86 3.67 -6.37
N LEU A 163 -9.59 3.31 -6.54
CA LEU A 163 -8.67 3.96 -7.48
C LEU A 163 -8.53 3.14 -8.76
N VAL A 164 -8.46 1.81 -8.63
CA VAL A 164 -8.20 0.87 -9.72
C VAL A 164 -9.48 0.08 -10.02
N SER A 165 -10.43 0.72 -10.69
CA SER A 165 -11.72 0.12 -11.04
C SER A 165 -11.56 -1.06 -12.02
N LYS A 166 -11.94 -2.26 -11.58
CA LYS A 166 -11.96 -3.45 -12.45
C LYS A 166 -12.84 -3.24 -13.68
N LYS A 167 -14.01 -2.60 -13.51
CA LYS A 167 -14.92 -2.27 -14.61
C LYS A 167 -14.29 -1.36 -15.65
N ALA A 168 -13.55 -0.33 -15.21
CA ALA A 168 -12.85 0.57 -16.14
C ALA A 168 -11.73 -0.16 -16.90
N ILE A 169 -11.00 -1.05 -16.23
CA ILE A 169 -9.95 -1.86 -16.87
C ILE A 169 -10.55 -2.79 -17.93
N GLU A 170 -11.63 -3.50 -17.61
CA GLU A 170 -12.33 -4.41 -18.53
C GLU A 170 -12.93 -3.66 -19.74
N ALA A 171 -13.35 -2.43 -19.55
CA ALA A 171 -13.86 -1.54 -20.61
C ALA A 171 -12.74 -0.86 -21.42
N GLY A 172 -11.48 -0.96 -21.01
CA GLY A 172 -10.37 -0.20 -21.62
C GLY A 172 -10.41 1.31 -21.33
N ASP A 173 -11.22 1.75 -20.35
CA ASP A 173 -11.38 3.15 -19.98
C ASP A 173 -10.27 3.60 -19.01
N TYR A 174 -9.07 3.71 -19.53
CA TYR A 174 -7.91 4.17 -18.76
C TYR A 174 -7.94 5.68 -18.49
N ALA A 175 -8.68 6.45 -19.28
CA ALA A 175 -8.85 7.89 -19.05
C ALA A 175 -9.56 8.15 -17.72
N SER A 176 -10.59 7.38 -17.39
CA SER A 176 -11.29 7.48 -16.11
C SER A 176 -10.38 7.15 -14.92
N LEU A 177 -9.45 6.20 -15.07
CA LEU A 177 -8.47 5.90 -14.03
C LEU A 177 -7.54 7.09 -13.79
N THR A 178 -7.07 7.74 -14.86
CA THR A 178 -6.22 8.94 -14.76
C THR A 178 -6.96 10.08 -14.05
N GLU A 179 -8.22 10.33 -14.39
CA GLU A 179 -9.01 11.39 -13.75
C GLU A 179 -9.32 11.09 -12.28
N THR A 180 -9.63 9.84 -11.94
CA THR A 180 -9.81 9.42 -10.55
C THR A 180 -8.52 9.60 -9.75
N ALA A 181 -7.38 9.22 -10.33
CA ALA A 181 -6.07 9.42 -9.70
C ALA A 181 -5.77 10.91 -9.46
N LYS A 182 -6.01 11.78 -10.45
CA LYS A 182 -5.85 13.23 -10.29
C LYS A 182 -6.70 13.80 -9.16
N LYS A 183 -7.97 13.43 -9.08
CA LYS A 183 -8.89 13.86 -8.02
C LYS A 183 -8.39 13.39 -6.65
N THR A 184 -8.00 12.12 -6.56
CA THR A 184 -7.45 11.55 -5.32
C THR A 184 -6.18 12.29 -4.87
N ILE A 185 -5.24 12.55 -5.78
CA ILE A 185 -4.01 13.30 -5.47
C ILE A 185 -4.34 14.75 -5.09
N ALA A 186 -5.30 15.39 -5.76
CA ALA A 186 -5.72 16.74 -5.39
C ALA A 186 -6.29 16.79 -3.96
N ALA A 187 -7.06 15.78 -3.56
CA ALA A 187 -7.62 15.68 -2.21
C ALA A 187 -6.55 15.47 -1.10
N THR A 188 -5.31 15.10 -1.44
CA THR A 188 -4.21 14.99 -0.46
C THR A 188 -3.51 16.31 -0.16
N ARG A 189 -3.78 17.36 -0.91
CA ARG A 189 -3.06 18.64 -0.85
C ARG A 189 -3.78 19.73 -0.05
N MET A 190 -4.79 19.34 0.71
CA MET A 190 -5.57 20.29 1.56
C MET A 190 -4.86 20.59 2.87
#